data_d9e598de25be17feeec7b9c7ce2e1141
#
_entry.id   d9e598de25be17feeec7b9c7ce2e1141
#
_cell.length_a   1.000
_cell.length_b   1.000
_cell.length_c   1.000
_cell.angle_alpha   90.00
_cell.angle_beta   90.00
_cell.angle_gamma   90.00
#
_symmetry.space_group_name_H-M   'P 1'
#
loop_
_entity.id
_entity.type
_entity.pdbx_description
1 polymer ?
#
loop_
_entity_poly.entity_id
_entity_poly.type
_entity_poly.pdbx_seq_one_letter_code
_entity_poly.pdbx_strand_id
1 'polypeptide(L)'
;MVPVYFVVPAGLVLLDLAGPAEAFRIANKLRPGSFALHYCGPEPEVECGLAGLHLSRLAPLPASLPAQALVVVPGVVDAAFQLDRPPLRAVVDWLARCRA
;
A
#
# COMPACT_ATOMS: atom_id res chain seq x y z
N MET A 1 7.59 3.93 17.62
CA MET A 1 7.53 3.27 16.30
C MET A 1 6.97 4.22 15.26
N VAL A 2 7.53 4.21 14.08
CA VAL A 2 7.00 4.97 12.95
C VAL A 2 5.99 4.07 12.22
N PRO A 3 4.73 4.49 12.08
CA PRO A 3 3.76 3.70 11.31
C PRO A 3 4.02 3.82 9.81
N VAL A 4 4.01 2.69 9.12
CA VAL A 4 4.21 2.62 7.67
C VAL A 4 2.97 1.96 7.06
N TYR A 5 2.32 2.68 6.16
CA TYR A 5 1.12 2.19 5.48
C TYR A 5 1.46 1.86 4.05
N PHE A 6 1.39 0.57 3.73
CA PHE A 6 1.54 0.09 2.35
C PHE A 6 0.15 0.06 1.72
N VAL A 7 -0.02 0.80 0.65
CA VAL A 7 -1.27 0.81 -0.12
C VAL A 7 -1.20 -0.27 -1.18
N VAL A 8 -2.22 -1.13 -1.24
CA VAL A 8 -2.21 -2.30 -2.10
C VAL A 8 -3.41 -2.25 -3.06
N PRO A 9 -3.26 -1.56 -4.20
CA PRO A 9 -4.31 -1.52 -5.23
C PRO A 9 -4.27 -2.75 -6.14
N ALA A 10 -5.39 -3.03 -6.82
CA ALA A 10 -5.42 -4.06 -7.84
C ALA A 10 -4.44 -3.74 -8.96
N GLY A 11 -3.78 -4.75 -9.50
CA GLY A 11 -2.83 -4.58 -10.60
C GLY A 11 -1.49 -4.00 -10.17
N LEU A 12 -1.19 -3.96 -8.87
CA LEU A 12 0.08 -3.41 -8.39
C LEU A 12 1.27 -4.19 -8.93
N VAL A 13 2.40 -3.50 -9.08
CA VAL A 13 3.69 -4.13 -9.36
C VAL A 13 4.18 -4.74 -8.06
N LEU A 14 4.19 -6.07 -7.97
CA LEU A 14 4.48 -6.77 -6.72
C LEU A 14 5.85 -6.42 -6.15
N LEU A 15 6.86 -6.27 -7.00
CA LEU A 15 8.21 -5.93 -6.54
C LEU A 15 8.24 -4.56 -5.84
N ASP A 16 7.42 -3.62 -6.28
CA ASP A 16 7.34 -2.29 -5.67
C ASP A 16 6.75 -2.34 -4.26
N LEU A 17 6.00 -3.37 -3.94
CA LEU A 17 5.50 -3.61 -2.58
C LEU A 17 6.51 -4.45 -1.80
N ALA A 18 6.96 -5.57 -2.37
CA ALA A 18 7.80 -6.53 -1.67
C ALA A 18 9.16 -5.95 -1.30
N GLY A 19 9.77 -5.16 -2.18
CA GLY A 19 11.08 -4.55 -1.92
C GLY A 19 11.09 -3.68 -0.67
N PRO A 20 10.27 -2.63 -0.62
CA PRO A 20 10.20 -1.79 0.58
C PRO A 20 9.73 -2.55 1.81
N ALA A 21 8.74 -3.44 1.70
CA ALA A 21 8.26 -4.22 2.84
C ALA A 21 9.37 -5.06 3.44
N GLU A 22 10.17 -5.73 2.61
CA GLU A 22 11.31 -6.50 3.07
C GLU A 22 12.37 -5.62 3.72
N ALA A 23 12.63 -4.43 3.17
CA ALA A 23 13.60 -3.50 3.75
C ALA A 23 13.19 -3.08 5.16
N PHE A 24 11.91 -2.74 5.37
CA PHE A 24 11.42 -2.38 6.69
C PHE A 24 11.42 -3.57 7.64
N ARG A 25 11.12 -4.78 7.15
CA ARG A 25 11.20 -5.99 7.95
C ARG A 25 12.61 -6.22 8.48
N ILE A 26 13.62 -6.07 7.61
CA ILE A 26 15.02 -6.22 7.99
C ILE A 26 15.42 -5.14 8.99
N ALA A 27 15.00 -3.89 8.77
CA ALA A 27 15.27 -2.81 9.71
C ALA A 27 14.71 -3.11 11.10
N ASN A 28 13.48 -3.66 11.18
CA ASN A 28 12.88 -4.07 12.44
C ASN A 28 13.64 -5.22 13.11
N LYS A 29 14.26 -6.09 12.32
CA LYS A 29 15.08 -7.17 12.87
C LYS A 29 16.36 -6.64 13.50
N LEU A 30 16.96 -5.64 12.87
CA LEU A 30 18.20 -5.02 13.37
C LEU A 30 17.95 -4.11 14.57
N ARG A 31 16.82 -3.39 14.56
CA ARG A 31 16.42 -2.52 15.67
C ARG A 31 14.93 -2.75 15.92
N PRO A 32 14.58 -3.68 16.81
CA PRO A 32 13.18 -4.02 17.09
C PRO A 32 12.35 -2.80 17.50
N GLY A 33 11.12 -2.75 17.02
CA GLY A 33 10.19 -1.68 17.35
C GLY A 33 10.38 -0.39 16.58
N SER A 34 11.18 -0.39 15.50
CA SER A 34 11.41 0.84 14.71
C SER A 34 10.20 1.23 13.88
N PHE A 35 9.52 0.26 13.25
CA PHE A 35 8.43 0.51 12.32
C PHE A 35 7.24 -0.40 12.60
N ALA A 36 6.03 0.17 12.55
CA ALA A 36 4.79 -0.58 12.59
C ALA A 36 4.26 -0.68 11.16
N LEU A 37 4.21 -1.90 10.59
CA LEU A 37 3.85 -2.10 9.19
C LEU A 37 2.36 -2.43 9.08
N HIS A 38 1.67 -1.69 8.19
CA HIS A 38 0.25 -1.88 7.91
C HIS A 38 0.05 -2.05 6.41
N TYR A 39 -0.82 -2.96 6.02
CA TYR A 39 -1.16 -3.22 4.62
C TYR A 39 -2.64 -2.93 4.43
N CYS A 40 -2.96 -1.96 3.57
CA CYS A 40 -4.32 -1.48 3.41
C CYS A 40 -4.63 -1.25 1.93
N GLY A 41 -5.90 -1.19 1.60
CA GLY A 41 -6.32 -0.95 0.24
C GLY A 41 -7.81 -0.70 0.13
N PRO A 42 -8.29 -0.34 -1.08
CA PRO A 42 -9.71 -0.11 -1.30
C PRO A 42 -10.54 -1.40 -1.26
N GLU A 43 -9.89 -2.56 -1.36
CA GLU A 43 -10.55 -3.87 -1.36
C GLU A 43 -9.77 -4.82 -0.44
N PRO A 44 -10.46 -5.80 0.19
CA PRO A 44 -9.79 -6.74 1.11
C PRO A 44 -8.91 -7.76 0.41
N GLU A 45 -9.10 -7.97 -0.89
CA GLU A 45 -8.29 -8.87 -1.70
C GLU A 45 -8.14 -8.30 -3.09
N VAL A 46 -6.93 -8.38 -3.64
CA VAL A 46 -6.65 -7.88 -4.98
C VAL A 46 -5.77 -8.87 -5.73
N GLU A 47 -5.91 -8.91 -7.06
CA GLU A 47 -4.94 -9.55 -7.92
C GLU A 47 -3.85 -8.54 -8.24
N CYS A 48 -2.58 -8.96 -8.12
CA CYS A 48 -1.48 -8.08 -8.48
C CYS A 48 -1.21 -8.13 -10.00
N GLY A 49 -0.19 -7.40 -10.46
CA GLY A 49 0.18 -7.39 -11.87
C GLY A 49 0.64 -8.73 -12.42
N LEU A 50 0.98 -9.69 -11.55
CA LEU A 50 1.27 -11.06 -11.94
C LEU A 50 -0.04 -11.82 -11.95
N ALA A 51 -0.55 -12.15 -13.15
CA ALA A 51 -1.84 -12.77 -13.32
C ALA A 51 -1.97 -14.06 -12.49
N GLY A 52 -3.07 -14.16 -11.75
CA GLY A 52 -3.36 -15.33 -10.91
C GLY A 52 -2.78 -15.25 -9.50
N LEU A 53 -1.99 -14.24 -9.18
CA LEU A 53 -1.45 -14.05 -7.83
C LEU A 53 -2.26 -13.00 -7.09
N HIS A 54 -2.81 -13.40 -5.95
CA HIS A 54 -3.67 -12.55 -5.14
C HIS A 54 -3.04 -12.22 -3.81
N LEU A 55 -3.32 -11.01 -3.32
CA LEU A 55 -2.99 -10.55 -1.98
C LEU A 55 -4.30 -10.39 -1.22
N SER A 56 -4.38 -10.92 -0.02
CA SER A 56 -5.62 -10.94 0.75
C SER A 56 -5.42 -10.39 2.16
N ARG A 57 -6.53 -10.25 2.89
CA ARG A 57 -6.57 -9.75 4.27
C ARG A 57 -6.03 -8.33 4.40
N LEU A 58 -6.30 -7.52 3.39
CA LEU A 58 -5.92 -6.12 3.41
C LEU A 58 -6.90 -5.34 4.28
N ALA A 59 -6.36 -4.45 5.11
CA ALA A 59 -7.19 -3.55 5.91
C ALA A 59 -7.80 -2.46 5.02
N PRO A 60 -8.92 -1.85 5.42
CA PRO A 60 -9.43 -0.68 4.70
C PRO A 60 -8.44 0.48 4.76
N LEU A 61 -8.52 1.38 3.77
CA LEU A 61 -7.76 2.62 3.81
C LEU A 61 -8.17 3.38 5.08
N PRO A 62 -7.19 3.80 5.93
CA PRO A 62 -7.55 4.46 7.18
C PRO A 62 -8.18 5.82 6.94
N ALA A 63 -9.14 6.19 7.79
CA ALA A 63 -9.83 7.48 7.69
C ALA A 63 -8.86 8.66 7.91
N SER A 64 -7.86 8.45 8.77
CA SER A 64 -6.84 9.45 9.04
C SER A 64 -5.52 8.76 9.32
N LEU A 65 -4.42 9.49 9.14
CA LEU A 65 -3.08 8.97 9.36
C LEU A 65 -2.44 9.65 10.58
N PRO A 66 -1.64 8.89 11.37
CA PRO A 66 -0.82 9.52 12.42
C PRO A 66 0.15 10.54 11.83
N ALA A 67 0.56 11.51 12.65
CA ALA A 67 1.35 12.66 12.20
C ALA A 67 2.67 12.29 11.53
N GLN A 68 3.29 11.18 11.93
CA GLN A 68 4.59 10.77 11.39
C GLN A 68 4.51 9.53 10.50
N ALA A 69 3.31 9.24 9.99
CA ALA A 69 3.13 8.06 9.15
C ALA A 69 3.85 8.19 7.82
N LEU A 70 4.43 7.09 7.38
CA LEU A 70 4.94 6.95 6.02
C LEU A 70 3.93 6.19 5.19
N VAL A 71 3.74 6.61 3.95
CA VAL A 71 2.84 5.94 3.01
C VAL A 71 3.66 5.46 1.82
N VAL A 72 3.57 4.17 1.53
CA VAL A 72 4.26 3.56 0.39
C VAL A 72 3.20 3.15 -0.63
N VAL A 73 3.30 3.71 -1.83
CA VAL A 73 2.36 3.43 -2.92
C VAL A 73 3.14 2.77 -4.05
N PRO A 74 2.85 1.50 -4.36
CA PRO A 74 3.53 0.81 -5.46
C PRO A 74 3.04 1.31 -6.81
N GLY A 75 3.82 1.07 -7.87
CA GLY A 75 3.35 1.25 -9.22
C GLY A 75 2.23 0.28 -9.55
N VAL A 76 1.47 0.60 -10.59
CA VAL A 76 0.37 -0.24 -11.08
C VAL A 76 0.62 -0.52 -12.55
N VAL A 77 0.49 -1.80 -12.95
CA VAL A 77 0.65 -2.16 -14.36
C VAL A 77 -0.45 -1.47 -15.18
N ASP A 78 -0.11 -1.04 -16.40
CA ASP A 78 -1.05 -0.36 -17.30
C ASP A 78 -1.76 0.83 -16.65
N ALA A 79 -1.03 1.60 -15.81
CA ALA A 79 -1.61 2.69 -15.02
C ALA A 79 -2.39 3.71 -15.86
N ALA A 80 -1.95 3.98 -17.10
CA ALA A 80 -2.63 4.93 -17.99
C ALA A 80 -4.08 4.53 -18.29
N PHE A 81 -4.39 3.23 -18.21
CA PHE A 81 -5.74 2.71 -18.48
C PHE A 81 -6.54 2.46 -17.21
N GLN A 82 -5.93 2.59 -16.03
CA GLN A 82 -6.58 2.23 -14.77
C GLN A 82 -6.87 3.40 -13.85
N LEU A 83 -6.32 4.58 -14.13
CA LEU A 83 -6.47 5.77 -13.27
C LEU A 83 -7.93 6.16 -13.02
N ASP A 84 -8.82 5.94 -14.00
CA ASP A 84 -10.23 6.28 -13.88
C ASP A 84 -11.09 5.16 -13.29
N ARG A 85 -10.50 3.98 -13.06
CA ARG A 85 -11.25 2.87 -12.48
C ARG A 85 -11.49 3.09 -11.00
N PRO A 86 -12.67 2.71 -10.48
CA PRO A 86 -13.05 3.03 -9.10
C PRO A 86 -12.05 2.63 -8.03
N PRO A 87 -11.43 1.42 -8.03
CA PRO A 87 -10.50 1.09 -6.96
C PRO A 87 -9.26 1.97 -6.92
N LEU A 88 -8.67 2.29 -8.09
CA LEU A 88 -7.51 3.15 -8.14
C LEU A 88 -7.89 4.60 -7.86
N ARG A 89 -9.06 5.03 -8.33
CA ARG A 89 -9.58 6.36 -8.04
C ARG A 89 -9.78 6.55 -6.53
N ALA A 90 -10.23 5.52 -5.83
CA ALA A 90 -10.37 5.56 -4.37
C ALA A 90 -9.04 5.84 -3.69
N VAL A 91 -7.94 5.23 -4.16
CA VAL A 91 -6.60 5.48 -3.64
C VAL A 91 -6.18 6.93 -3.90
N VAL A 92 -6.39 7.43 -5.12
CA VAL A 92 -6.04 8.81 -5.47
C VAL A 92 -6.78 9.80 -4.58
N ASP A 93 -8.09 9.61 -4.41
CA ASP A 93 -8.90 10.48 -3.58
C ASP A 93 -8.47 10.43 -2.11
N TRP A 94 -8.14 9.24 -1.62
CA TRP A 94 -7.65 9.06 -0.26
C TRP A 94 -6.32 9.79 -0.05
N LEU A 95 -5.38 9.67 -0.99
CA LEU A 95 -4.10 10.38 -0.92
C LEU A 95 -4.30 11.88 -0.91
N ALA A 96 -5.24 12.38 -1.71
CA ALA A 96 -5.55 13.82 -1.73
C ALA A 96 -6.06 14.30 -0.38
N ARG A 97 -6.88 13.50 0.31
CA ARG A 97 -7.36 13.83 1.66
C ARG A 97 -6.24 13.82 2.69
N CYS A 98 -5.29 12.91 2.56
CA CYS A 98 -4.16 12.77 3.51
C CYS A 98 -3.19 13.96 3.47
N ARG A 99 -3.20 14.73 2.38
CA ARG A 99 -2.36 15.92 2.25
C ARG A 99 -2.76 17.05 3.17
N ALA A 100 -4.01 17.08 3.53
CA ALA A 100 -4.59 18.24 4.26
C ALA A 100 -4.13 18.34 5.73
#